data_4b891a5135ad9029ace368b5b64a59a3
#
_entry.id   4b891a5135ad9029ace368b5b64a59a3
#
_cell.length_a   1.000
_cell.length_b   1.000
_cell.length_c   1.000
_cell.angle_alpha   90.00
_cell.angle_beta   90.00
_cell.angle_gamma   90.00
#
_symmetry.space_group_name_H-M   'P 1'
#
loop_
_entity.id
_entity.type
_entity.pdbx_description
1 polymer ?
#
loop_
_entity_poly.entity_id
_entity_poly.type
_entity_poly.pdbx_seq_one_letter_code
_entity_poly.pdbx_strand_id
1 'polypeptide(L)'
;MKRLIVAVLAAAGVVAPVLADQALAQKKNCMACHAVDKKVVGPAYKDVAKKYDGQNVAAKLATKVMKGGAGTWGAVPMPANPQVSQAEADTLVKWVLSLK
;
A
#
# COMPACT_ATOMS: atom_id res chain seq x y z
N MET A 1 -48.47 -16.31 18.25
CA MET A 1 -47.05 -16.28 18.62
C MET A 1 -46.26 -15.52 17.56
N LYS A 2 -45.88 -14.32 17.89
CA LYS A 2 -45.08 -13.52 16.98
C LYS A 2 -43.62 -13.93 17.15
N ARG A 3 -43.06 -14.59 16.13
CA ARG A 3 -41.62 -14.84 16.09
C ARG A 3 -40.95 -13.54 15.71
N LEU A 4 -40.29 -12.92 16.66
CA LEU A 4 -39.33 -11.86 16.39
C LEU A 4 -38.15 -12.52 15.70
N ILE A 5 -38.09 -12.33 14.38
CA ILE A 5 -36.86 -12.58 13.65
C ILE A 5 -35.96 -11.39 13.95
N VAL A 6 -35.10 -11.55 14.92
CA VAL A 6 -33.98 -10.65 15.08
C VAL A 6 -33.06 -10.94 13.90
N ALA A 7 -33.20 -10.16 12.85
CA ALA A 7 -32.18 -10.09 11.84
C ALA A 7 -30.94 -9.49 12.51
N VAL A 8 -30.06 -10.35 12.98
CA VAL A 8 -28.71 -9.93 13.30
C VAL A 8 -28.07 -9.54 11.97
N LEU A 9 -28.18 -8.28 11.65
CA LEU A 9 -27.26 -7.69 10.72
C LEU A 9 -25.88 -7.79 11.41
N ALA A 10 -25.20 -8.89 11.13
CA ALA A 10 -23.77 -8.89 11.27
C ALA A 10 -23.26 -7.83 10.30
N ALA A 11 -23.10 -6.60 10.77
CA ALA A 11 -22.18 -5.70 10.16
C ALA A 11 -20.85 -6.40 10.24
N ALA A 12 -20.51 -7.16 9.20
CA ALA A 12 -19.15 -7.60 8.99
C ALA A 12 -18.34 -6.31 9.07
N GLY A 13 -17.58 -6.16 10.18
CA GLY A 13 -16.68 -5.05 10.32
C GLY A 13 -15.77 -5.07 9.11
N VAL A 14 -16.07 -4.24 8.13
CA VAL A 14 -15.15 -3.99 7.04
C VAL A 14 -13.99 -3.29 7.71
N VAL A 15 -12.97 -4.07 8.07
CA VAL A 15 -11.67 -3.51 8.37
C VAL A 15 -11.35 -2.64 7.17
N ALA A 16 -11.28 -1.32 7.40
CA ALA A 16 -10.97 -0.40 6.33
C ALA A 16 -9.74 -0.94 5.59
N PRO A 17 -9.78 -1.15 4.25
CA PRO A 17 -8.67 -1.72 3.48
C PRO A 17 -7.33 -1.07 3.80
N VAL A 18 -7.35 0.22 4.16
CA VAL A 18 -6.19 1.02 4.55
C VAL A 18 -5.40 0.40 5.71
N LEU A 19 -6.07 -0.13 6.77
CA LEU A 19 -5.38 -0.72 7.92
C LEU A 19 -4.75 -2.07 7.58
N ALA A 20 -5.45 -2.89 6.78
CA ALA A 20 -4.94 -4.19 6.34
C ALA A 20 -3.70 -4.03 5.45
N ASP A 21 -3.70 -3.04 4.56
CA ASP A 21 -2.61 -2.80 3.62
C ASP A 21 -1.41 -2.13 4.29
N GLN A 22 -1.64 -1.26 5.28
CA GLN A 22 -0.57 -0.74 6.12
C GLN A 22 0.08 -1.87 6.95
N ALA A 23 -0.69 -2.79 7.49
CA ALA A 23 -0.18 -3.96 8.18
C ALA A 23 0.67 -4.84 7.26
N LEU A 24 0.27 -5.02 6.01
CA LEU A 24 1.06 -5.72 5.01
C LEU A 24 2.38 -5.00 4.73
N ALA A 25 2.36 -3.69 4.58
CA ALA A 25 3.57 -2.89 4.38
C ALA A 25 4.53 -3.03 5.56
N GLN A 26 4.04 -3.03 6.78
CA GLN A 26 4.84 -3.27 7.98
C GLN A 26 5.43 -4.68 7.98
N LYS A 27 4.63 -5.69 7.68
CA LYS A 27 5.06 -7.09 7.63
C LYS A 27 6.15 -7.32 6.58
N LYS A 28 6.11 -6.60 5.48
CA LYS A 28 7.08 -6.71 4.38
C LYS A 28 8.27 -5.74 4.51
N ASN A 29 8.41 -5.08 5.64
CA ASN A 29 9.50 -4.14 5.97
C ASN A 29 9.53 -2.85 5.14
N CYS A 30 8.45 -2.50 4.46
CA CYS A 30 8.37 -1.26 3.70
C CYS A 30 8.54 -0.02 4.60
N MET A 31 8.01 -0.11 5.83
CA MET A 31 8.01 1.00 6.78
C MET A 31 9.38 1.23 7.43
N ALA A 32 10.38 0.42 7.14
CA ALA A 32 11.75 0.70 7.53
C ALA A 32 12.34 1.90 6.77
N CYS A 33 11.88 2.13 5.54
CA CYS A 33 12.36 3.18 4.64
C CYS A 33 11.27 4.19 4.26
N HIS A 34 10.02 3.88 4.46
CA HIS A 34 8.89 4.73 4.10
C HIS A 34 8.02 5.06 5.31
N ALA A 35 7.37 6.21 5.26
CA ALA A 35 6.25 6.57 6.12
C ALA A 35 5.10 7.09 5.25
N VAL A 36 3.89 7.16 5.82
CA VAL A 36 2.72 7.61 5.06
C VAL A 36 2.83 9.08 4.68
N ASP A 37 3.25 9.93 5.62
CA ASP A 37 3.17 11.39 5.49
C ASP A 37 4.48 12.12 5.67
N LYS A 38 5.60 11.44 5.73
CA LYS A 38 6.93 12.07 5.77
C LYS A 38 7.98 11.24 5.05
N LYS A 39 9.01 11.91 4.54
CA LYS A 39 10.19 11.25 4.01
C LYS A 39 11.00 10.65 5.15
N VAL A 40 11.47 9.41 4.95
CA VAL A 40 12.45 8.74 5.82
C VAL A 40 13.71 8.50 4.98
N VAL A 41 13.93 7.29 4.50
CA VAL A 41 14.94 6.99 3.47
C VAL A 41 14.30 7.16 2.07
N GLY A 42 13.14 6.56 1.89
CA GLY A 42 12.32 6.73 0.70
C GLY A 42 11.28 7.84 0.85
N PRO A 43 10.57 8.19 -0.23
CA PRO A 43 9.54 9.22 -0.21
C PRO A 43 8.37 8.83 0.67
N ALA A 44 7.66 9.85 1.20
CA ALA A 44 6.36 9.64 1.83
C ALA A 44 5.38 9.01 0.85
N TYR A 45 4.57 8.07 1.29
CA TYR A 45 3.58 7.42 0.43
C TYR A 45 2.54 8.41 -0.12
N LYS A 46 2.17 9.42 0.65
CA LYS A 46 1.30 10.51 0.16
C LYS A 46 1.93 11.29 -0.99
N ASP A 47 3.22 11.49 -0.97
CA ASP A 47 3.93 12.16 -2.07
C ASP A 47 3.98 11.28 -3.31
N VAL A 48 4.14 9.98 -3.15
CA VAL A 48 4.05 9.01 -4.25
C VAL A 48 2.65 9.07 -4.88
N ALA A 49 1.61 9.05 -4.06
CA ALA A 49 0.22 9.12 -4.53
C ALA A 49 -0.05 10.42 -5.30
N LYS A 50 0.46 11.54 -4.80
CA LYS A 50 0.31 12.85 -5.47
C LYS A 50 1.06 12.90 -6.79
N LYS A 51 2.31 12.41 -6.83
CA LYS A 51 3.12 12.40 -8.05
C LYS A 51 2.46 11.64 -9.19
N TYR A 52 1.81 10.54 -8.89
CA TYR A 52 1.22 9.64 -9.88
C TYR A 52 -0.28 9.77 -10.01
N ASP A 53 -0.89 10.80 -9.40
CA ASP A 53 -2.33 11.02 -9.48
C ASP A 53 -2.79 11.13 -10.93
N GLY A 54 -3.84 10.38 -11.27
CA GLY A 54 -4.39 10.31 -12.61
C GLY A 54 -3.56 9.53 -13.63
N GLN A 55 -2.43 8.93 -13.23
CA GLN A 55 -1.57 8.14 -14.11
C GLN A 55 -1.82 6.64 -13.93
N ASN A 56 -1.73 5.89 -15.02
CA ASN A 56 -1.85 4.44 -14.99
C ASN A 56 -0.47 3.78 -14.82
N VAL A 57 0.05 3.79 -13.60
CA VAL A 57 1.40 3.31 -13.30
C VAL A 57 1.45 2.16 -12.30
N ALA A 58 0.31 1.59 -11.93
CA ALA A 58 0.24 0.59 -10.87
C ALA A 58 1.14 -0.64 -11.16
N ALA A 59 1.09 -1.17 -12.36
CA ALA A 59 1.92 -2.30 -12.77
C ALA A 59 3.43 -1.98 -12.73
N LYS A 60 3.80 -0.79 -13.18
CA LYS A 60 5.18 -0.31 -13.16
C LYS A 60 5.70 -0.16 -11.73
N LEU A 61 4.89 0.38 -10.84
CA LEU A 61 5.25 0.53 -9.43
C LEU A 61 5.31 -0.82 -8.70
N ALA A 62 4.45 -1.76 -9.02
CA ALA A 62 4.51 -3.12 -8.48
C ALA A 62 5.81 -3.81 -8.89
N THR A 63 6.24 -3.68 -10.12
CA THR A 63 7.55 -4.18 -10.58
C THR A 63 8.69 -3.52 -9.81
N LYS A 64 8.61 -2.22 -9.57
CA LYS A 64 9.60 -1.48 -8.80
C LYS A 64 9.68 -1.95 -7.35
N VAL A 65 8.57 -2.27 -6.71
CA VAL A 65 8.54 -2.85 -5.37
C VAL A 65 9.29 -4.18 -5.34
N MET A 66 9.04 -5.05 -6.29
CA MET A 66 9.66 -6.38 -6.32
C MET A 66 11.12 -6.36 -6.72
N LYS A 67 11.49 -5.56 -7.70
CA LYS A 67 12.83 -5.57 -8.33
C LYS A 67 13.73 -4.42 -7.90
N GLY A 68 13.18 -3.41 -7.22
CA GLY A 68 13.91 -2.22 -6.85
C GLY A 68 14.07 -1.22 -7.99
N GLY A 69 14.72 -0.13 -7.69
CA GLY A 69 15.01 0.94 -8.67
C GLY A 69 15.62 2.15 -8.02
N ALA A 70 16.05 3.10 -8.85
CA ALA A 70 16.67 4.35 -8.42
C ALA A 70 16.35 5.48 -9.39
N GLY A 71 16.62 6.71 -8.96
CA GLY A 71 16.61 7.90 -9.80
C GLY A 71 15.32 8.69 -9.84
N THR A 72 14.17 8.08 -9.58
CA THR A 72 12.88 8.79 -9.59
C THR A 72 12.74 9.79 -8.42
N TRP A 73 13.27 9.42 -7.28
CA TRP A 73 13.18 10.18 -6.02
C TRP A 73 14.56 10.60 -5.50
N GLY A 74 15.57 10.57 -6.33
CA GLY A 74 16.93 10.90 -5.98
C GLY A 74 17.89 9.73 -6.16
N ALA A 75 19.10 9.87 -5.62
CA ALA A 75 20.19 8.93 -5.84
C ALA A 75 20.12 7.66 -4.99
N VAL A 76 19.38 7.68 -3.87
CA VAL A 76 19.27 6.53 -2.98
C VAL A 76 18.40 5.46 -3.64
N PRO A 77 18.94 4.26 -3.90
CA PRO A 77 18.17 3.20 -4.52
C PRO A 77 17.18 2.57 -3.55
N MET A 78 16.00 2.18 -4.07
CA MET A 78 15.09 1.27 -3.40
C MET A 78 15.57 -0.15 -3.69
N PRO A 79 15.89 -0.96 -2.66
CA PRO A 79 16.31 -2.33 -2.89
C PRO A 79 15.16 -3.20 -3.38
N ALA A 80 15.50 -4.29 -4.05
CA ALA A 80 14.52 -5.32 -4.39
C ALA A 80 13.92 -5.95 -3.14
N ASN A 81 12.66 -6.38 -3.25
CA ASN A 81 11.92 -7.04 -2.18
C ASN A 81 11.52 -8.45 -2.61
N PRO A 82 12.42 -9.43 -2.57
CA PRO A 82 12.12 -10.79 -3.01
C PRO A 82 11.07 -11.50 -2.15
N GLN A 83 10.83 -11.00 -0.94
CA GLN A 83 9.80 -11.50 -0.02
C GLN A 83 8.38 -11.06 -0.39
N VAL A 84 8.22 -10.16 -1.36
CA VAL A 84 6.93 -9.63 -1.80
C VAL A 84 6.51 -10.34 -3.08
N SER A 85 5.33 -10.97 -3.07
CA SER A 85 4.75 -11.58 -4.26
C SER A 85 4.14 -10.53 -5.20
N GLN A 86 3.85 -10.92 -6.44
CA GLN A 86 3.16 -10.05 -7.39
C GLN A 86 1.82 -9.56 -6.83
N ALA A 87 1.01 -10.46 -6.27
CA ALA A 87 -0.28 -10.10 -5.70
C ALA A 87 -0.14 -9.13 -4.52
N GLU A 88 0.85 -9.34 -3.67
CA GLU A 88 1.15 -8.43 -2.55
C GLU A 88 1.66 -7.08 -3.04
N ALA A 89 2.52 -7.05 -4.04
CA ALA A 89 2.99 -5.80 -4.65
C ALA A 89 1.84 -5.00 -5.26
N ASP A 90 0.93 -5.65 -5.96
CA ASP A 90 -0.26 -5.01 -6.52
C ASP A 90 -1.15 -4.41 -5.43
N THR A 91 -1.37 -5.14 -4.35
CA THR A 91 -2.14 -4.68 -3.19
C THR A 91 -1.48 -3.47 -2.52
N LEU A 92 -0.18 -3.53 -2.27
CA LEU A 92 0.59 -2.44 -1.67
C LEU A 92 0.56 -1.18 -2.53
N VAL A 93 0.75 -1.30 -3.82
CA VAL A 93 0.74 -0.15 -4.75
C VAL A 93 -0.63 0.50 -4.83
N LYS A 94 -1.71 -0.27 -4.89
CA LYS A 94 -3.07 0.27 -4.85
C LYS A 94 -3.33 1.08 -3.57
N TRP A 95 -2.88 0.55 -2.45
CA TRP A 95 -3.00 1.24 -1.18
C TRP A 95 -2.21 2.55 -1.19
N VAL A 96 -0.94 2.52 -1.57
CA VAL A 96 -0.08 3.71 -1.64
C VAL A 96 -0.72 4.78 -2.53
N LEU A 97 -1.18 4.42 -3.72
CA LEU A 97 -1.80 5.35 -4.66
C LEU A 97 -3.14 5.93 -4.15
N SER A 98 -3.76 5.32 -3.17
CA SER A 98 -4.98 5.82 -2.53
C SER A 98 -4.76 6.87 -1.46
N LEU A 99 -3.53 7.11 -1.03
CA LEU A 99 -3.17 7.92 0.14
C LEU A 99 -3.04 9.42 -0.13
N LYS A 100 -3.65 9.93 -1.14
CA LYS A 100 -3.57 11.37 -1.49
C LYS A 100 -3.93 12.30 -0.33
#